data_cd31c1c01ab692eccb03ee3ba6c2d02b
#
_entry.id   cd31c1c01ab692eccb03ee3ba6c2d02b
#
_cell.length_a   1.000
_cell.length_b   1.000
_cell.length_c   1.000
_cell.angle_alpha   90.00
_cell.angle_beta   90.00
_cell.angle_gamma   90.00
#
_symmetry.space_group_name_H-M   'P 1'
#
loop_
_entity.id
_entity.type
_entity.pdbx_description
1 polymer ?
#
loop_
_entity_poly.entity_id
_entity_poly.type
_entity_poly.pdbx_seq_one_letter_code
_entity_poly.pdbx_strand_id
1 'polypeptide(L)'
;MYYRKFLSLAVALVIAISAIAVVSAKSKTDSESLQTIEPLNLAVLIQDDLVAQVGNELGVTREFIRSLPKGSQVMVAYITSGSLQVRQPFTTDLEKAAKSLRIPIGSTSASPFNPYVEVIDAMKKFKDEGTNQNAILLISDGLDTSRGFDSTAAGHTLDINRAIKEGNKRRISVFSFYAPSVGLTSRSRLAASYGQSSLNRISDETGGRAFFQGTTGFVTFDSY
;
A
#
# COMPACT_ATOMS: atom_id res chain seq x y z
N MET A 1 -10.38 -15.20 19.54
CA MET A 1 -11.38 -14.96 18.48
C MET A 1 -10.91 -13.94 17.43
N TYR A 2 -9.93 -13.11 17.72
CA TYR A 2 -9.36 -12.10 16.79
C TYR A 2 -8.42 -12.67 15.72
N TYR A 3 -7.67 -13.73 15.99
CA TYR A 3 -6.70 -14.34 15.07
C TYR A 3 -7.28 -14.87 13.75
N ARG A 4 -8.54 -15.35 13.75
CA ARG A 4 -9.17 -15.88 12.52
C ARG A 4 -9.59 -14.79 11.53
N LYS A 5 -9.83 -13.55 12.00
CA LYS A 5 -10.23 -12.44 11.13
C LYS A 5 -9.02 -11.81 10.41
N PHE A 6 -7.84 -11.83 11.04
CA PHE A 6 -6.60 -11.28 10.43
C PHE A 6 -5.98 -12.21 9.37
N LEU A 7 -6.17 -13.52 9.52
CA LEU A 7 -5.71 -14.47 8.51
C LEU A 7 -6.44 -14.26 7.16
N SER A 8 -7.69 -13.80 7.20
CA SER A 8 -8.45 -13.48 6.00
C SER A 8 -7.96 -12.22 5.27
N LEU A 9 -7.32 -11.27 5.96
CA LEU A 9 -6.79 -10.06 5.35
C LEU A 9 -5.53 -10.36 4.52
N ALA A 10 -4.61 -11.14 5.07
CA ALA A 10 -3.41 -11.58 4.34
C ALA A 10 -3.80 -12.45 3.14
N VAL A 11 -4.82 -13.30 3.29
CA VAL A 11 -5.36 -14.12 2.20
C VAL A 11 -6.08 -13.25 1.15
N ALA A 12 -6.82 -12.22 1.55
CA ALA A 12 -7.48 -11.30 0.61
C ALA A 12 -6.48 -10.47 -0.20
N LEU A 13 -5.37 -10.06 0.40
CA LEU A 13 -4.30 -9.36 -0.32
C LEU A 13 -3.59 -10.30 -1.32
N VAL A 14 -3.32 -11.53 -0.94
CA VAL A 14 -2.76 -12.55 -1.84
C VAL A 14 -3.71 -12.86 -2.99
N ILE A 15 -5.02 -12.97 -2.74
CA ILE A 15 -6.04 -13.22 -3.77
C ILE A 15 -6.20 -11.99 -4.70
N ALA A 16 -6.11 -10.76 -4.17
CA ALA A 16 -6.21 -9.56 -5.00
C ALA A 16 -5.00 -9.40 -5.95
N ILE A 17 -3.81 -9.79 -5.51
CA ILE A 17 -2.60 -9.79 -6.35
C ILE A 17 -2.65 -10.92 -7.40
N SER A 18 -3.23 -12.08 -7.08
CA SER A 18 -3.36 -13.20 -8.02
C SER A 18 -4.51 -13.01 -9.03
N ALA A 19 -5.53 -12.19 -8.75
CA ALA A 19 -6.64 -11.93 -9.67
C ALA A 19 -6.26 -11.13 -10.92
N ILE A 20 -5.11 -10.44 -10.92
CA ILE A 20 -4.62 -9.68 -12.09
C ILE A 20 -4.08 -10.62 -13.20
N ALA A 21 -3.80 -11.88 -12.88
CA ALA A 21 -3.22 -12.86 -13.83
C ALA A 21 -4.24 -13.65 -14.66
N VAL A 22 -5.57 -13.43 -14.51
CA VAL A 22 -6.59 -14.24 -15.19
C VAL A 22 -7.45 -13.40 -16.13
N VAL A 23 -6.84 -12.90 -17.21
CA VAL A 23 -7.57 -12.63 -18.46
C VAL A 23 -6.75 -13.18 -19.61
N SER A 24 -6.77 -14.47 -19.80
CA SER A 24 -6.79 -15.16 -21.09
C SER A 24 -6.59 -16.67 -20.91
N ALA A 25 -7.64 -17.43 -20.94
CA ALA A 25 -7.71 -18.67 -21.73
C ALA A 25 -8.91 -19.50 -21.29
N LYS A 26 -9.88 -19.63 -22.17
CA LYS A 26 -10.96 -20.60 -22.10
C LYS A 26 -10.40 -21.97 -22.48
N SER A 27 -10.33 -22.90 -21.52
CA SER A 27 -10.40 -24.35 -21.85
C SER A 27 -10.74 -25.13 -20.58
N LYS A 28 -11.80 -25.97 -20.72
CA LYS A 28 -12.24 -26.92 -19.72
C LYS A 28 -11.19 -28.02 -19.55
N THR A 29 -10.77 -28.26 -18.32
CA THR A 29 -10.49 -29.61 -17.80
C THR A 29 -10.33 -29.51 -16.28
N ASP A 30 -11.11 -30.29 -15.54
CA ASP A 30 -11.03 -30.43 -14.09
C ASP A 30 -9.67 -31.01 -13.69
N SER A 31 -8.84 -30.19 -13.14
CA SER A 31 -7.74 -30.57 -12.22
C SER A 31 -7.56 -29.39 -11.30
N GLU A 32 -7.57 -29.63 -9.99
CA GLU A 32 -7.13 -28.67 -8.98
C GLU A 32 -5.72 -28.20 -9.33
N SER A 33 -5.62 -27.15 -10.13
CA SER A 33 -4.35 -26.48 -10.36
C SER A 33 -4.01 -25.80 -9.04
N LEU A 34 -3.05 -26.33 -8.32
CA LEU A 34 -2.28 -25.60 -7.32
C LEU A 34 -1.89 -24.29 -8.00
N GLN A 35 -2.59 -23.19 -7.67
CA GLN A 35 -2.22 -21.86 -8.15
C GLN A 35 -0.82 -21.59 -7.63
N THR A 36 0.15 -21.75 -8.49
CA THR A 36 1.54 -21.37 -8.18
C THR A 36 1.52 -19.85 -8.08
N ILE A 37 1.51 -19.33 -6.84
CA ILE A 37 1.59 -17.88 -6.61
C ILE A 37 2.96 -17.43 -7.11
N GLU A 38 2.97 -16.58 -8.14
CA GLU A 38 4.20 -16.09 -8.74
C GLU A 38 4.98 -15.17 -7.78
N PRO A 39 6.32 -15.14 -7.88
CA PRO A 39 7.13 -14.22 -7.09
C PRO A 39 6.75 -12.77 -7.34
N LEU A 40 6.82 -11.95 -6.30
CA LEU A 40 6.40 -10.55 -6.29
C LEU A 40 7.57 -9.63 -5.90
N ASN A 41 7.73 -8.52 -6.62
CA ASN A 41 8.52 -7.38 -6.16
C ASN A 41 7.59 -6.41 -5.43
N LEU A 42 7.71 -6.33 -4.12
CA LEU A 42 6.84 -5.53 -3.26
C LEU A 42 7.60 -4.39 -2.60
N ALA A 43 7.14 -3.16 -2.77
CA ALA A 43 7.56 -2.04 -1.94
C ALA A 43 6.49 -1.75 -0.87
N VAL A 44 6.85 -1.87 0.40
CA VAL A 44 5.99 -1.49 1.53
C VAL A 44 6.36 -0.06 1.92
N LEU A 45 5.43 0.86 1.71
CA LEU A 45 5.58 2.29 2.00
C LEU A 45 4.65 2.67 3.15
N ILE A 46 5.19 3.26 4.19
CA ILE A 46 4.44 3.64 5.39
C ILE A 46 4.66 5.13 5.65
N GLN A 47 3.58 5.88 5.71
CA GLN A 47 3.63 7.29 6.08
C GLN A 47 3.99 7.41 7.57
N ASP A 48 4.93 8.30 7.91
CA ASP A 48 5.59 8.27 9.22
C ASP A 48 4.89 9.10 10.30
N ASP A 49 3.90 9.91 9.93
CA ASP A 49 3.07 10.66 10.87
C ASP A 49 1.71 10.00 11.18
N LEU A 50 1.53 8.71 10.84
CA LEU A 50 0.30 7.99 11.16
C LEU A 50 0.13 7.80 12.66
N VAL A 51 -1.13 7.67 13.10
CA VAL A 51 -1.46 7.39 14.49
C VAL A 51 -0.88 6.04 14.97
N ALA A 52 -0.54 5.95 16.26
CA ALA A 52 0.15 4.78 16.81
C ALA A 52 -0.62 3.45 16.69
N GLN A 53 -1.96 3.50 16.55
CA GLN A 53 -2.80 2.32 16.35
C GLN A 53 -2.41 1.49 15.12
N VAL A 54 -1.77 2.09 14.12
CA VAL A 54 -1.19 1.38 12.96
C VAL A 54 -0.17 0.31 13.40
N GLY A 55 0.44 0.45 14.59
CA GLY A 55 1.34 -0.55 15.14
C GLY A 55 0.76 -1.96 15.22
N ASN A 56 -0.54 -2.10 15.44
CA ASN A 56 -1.23 -3.39 15.48
C ASN A 56 -1.26 -4.06 14.10
N GLU A 57 -1.39 -3.27 13.03
CA GLU A 57 -1.46 -3.75 11.64
C GLU A 57 -0.08 -4.16 11.10
N LEU A 58 1.00 -3.62 11.67
CA LEU A 58 2.36 -3.99 11.28
C LEU A 58 2.70 -5.44 11.61
N GLY A 59 2.07 -6.04 12.62
CA GLY A 59 2.17 -7.46 12.89
C GLY A 59 1.69 -8.29 11.71
N VAL A 60 0.51 -7.98 11.21
CA VAL A 60 -0.09 -8.64 10.03
C VAL A 60 0.77 -8.40 8.78
N THR A 61 1.27 -7.19 8.59
CA THR A 61 2.15 -6.88 7.47
C THR A 61 3.45 -7.69 7.52
N ARG A 62 4.03 -7.93 8.71
CA ARG A 62 5.21 -8.81 8.87
C ARG A 62 4.91 -10.24 8.46
N GLU A 63 3.80 -10.80 8.94
CA GLU A 63 3.39 -12.17 8.58
C GLU A 63 3.10 -12.28 7.07
N PHE A 64 2.47 -11.28 6.48
CA PHE A 64 2.25 -11.22 5.05
C PHE A 64 3.59 -11.23 4.26
N ILE A 65 4.57 -10.41 4.65
CA ILE A 65 5.88 -10.42 4.01
C ILE A 65 6.54 -11.81 4.10
N ARG A 66 6.46 -12.46 5.26
CA ARG A 66 7.02 -13.81 5.46
C ARG A 66 6.35 -14.88 4.61
N SER A 67 5.07 -14.70 4.30
CA SER A 67 4.26 -15.65 3.53
C SER A 67 4.44 -15.54 2.02
N LEU A 68 5.17 -14.52 1.53
CA LEU A 68 5.39 -14.33 0.10
C LEU A 68 6.13 -15.51 -0.53
N PRO A 69 5.86 -15.84 -1.80
CA PRO A 69 6.51 -16.93 -2.52
C PRO A 69 8.03 -16.77 -2.57
N LYS A 70 8.72 -17.90 -2.62
CA LYS A 70 10.18 -17.91 -2.82
C LYS A 70 10.54 -17.18 -4.14
N GLY A 71 11.55 -16.32 -4.06
CA GLY A 71 11.96 -15.46 -5.18
C GLY A 71 11.33 -14.07 -5.17
N SER A 72 10.36 -13.81 -4.29
CA SER A 72 9.86 -12.46 -4.05
C SER A 72 10.94 -11.56 -3.48
N GLN A 73 10.88 -10.27 -3.83
CA GLN A 73 11.75 -9.24 -3.28
C GLN A 73 10.93 -8.17 -2.57
N VAL A 74 11.37 -7.77 -1.39
CA VAL A 74 10.65 -6.76 -0.59
C VAL A 74 11.57 -5.60 -0.25
N MET A 75 11.07 -4.38 -0.50
CA MET A 75 11.62 -3.13 0.01
C MET A 75 10.71 -2.57 1.10
N VAL A 76 11.28 -2.04 2.17
CA VAL A 76 10.52 -1.32 3.22
C VAL A 76 11.05 0.11 3.31
N ALA A 77 10.14 1.08 3.19
CA ALA A 77 10.48 2.49 3.27
C ALA A 77 9.40 3.28 4.03
N TYR A 78 9.80 4.41 4.57
CA TYR A 78 8.92 5.35 5.26
C TYR A 78 8.84 6.66 4.48
N ILE A 79 7.62 7.16 4.34
CA ILE A 79 7.33 8.46 3.74
C ILE A 79 7.33 9.47 4.89
N THR A 80 8.30 10.34 4.90
CA THR A 80 8.44 11.38 5.93
C THR A 80 8.60 12.75 5.29
N SER A 81 8.67 13.80 6.07
CA SER A 81 8.74 15.18 5.61
C SER A 81 9.79 15.36 4.50
N GLY A 82 9.31 15.46 3.25
CA GLY A 82 10.10 15.74 2.05
C GLY A 82 11.06 14.64 1.60
N SER A 83 10.92 13.39 2.07
CA SER A 83 11.81 12.30 1.66
C SER A 83 11.27 10.90 1.83
N LEU A 84 11.71 10.00 0.93
CA LEU A 84 11.51 8.57 1.07
C LEU A 84 12.70 7.94 1.82
N GLN A 85 12.48 7.52 3.06
CA GLN A 85 13.49 6.87 3.89
C GLN A 85 13.46 5.36 3.69
N VAL A 86 14.35 4.81 2.87
CA VAL A 86 14.49 3.37 2.66
C VAL A 86 15.17 2.74 3.86
N ARG A 87 14.43 1.93 4.63
CA ARG A 87 14.93 1.16 5.77
C ARG A 87 15.57 -0.14 5.34
N GLN A 88 14.95 -0.81 4.38
CA GLN A 88 15.43 -2.03 3.76
C GLN A 88 15.26 -1.91 2.25
N PRO A 89 16.34 -1.83 1.47
CA PRO A 89 16.27 -1.96 0.01
C PRO A 89 15.72 -3.31 -0.41
N PHE A 90 15.31 -3.47 -1.66
CA PHE A 90 14.82 -4.74 -2.19
C PHE A 90 15.75 -5.90 -1.81
N THR A 91 15.18 -6.90 -1.17
CA THR A 91 15.87 -8.12 -0.72
C THR A 91 14.98 -9.33 -0.86
N THR A 92 15.57 -10.49 -1.16
CA THR A 92 14.91 -11.80 -1.12
C THR A 92 14.88 -12.40 0.29
N ASP A 93 15.59 -11.80 1.25
CA ASP A 93 15.52 -12.17 2.67
C ASP A 93 14.26 -11.53 3.27
N LEU A 94 13.14 -12.28 3.20
CA LEU A 94 11.83 -11.83 3.65
C LEU A 94 11.80 -11.60 5.17
N GLU A 95 12.59 -12.36 5.94
CA GLU A 95 12.67 -12.16 7.39
C GLU A 95 13.37 -10.84 7.73
N LYS A 96 14.44 -10.49 7.01
CA LYS A 96 15.12 -9.21 7.15
C LYS A 96 14.20 -8.03 6.78
N ALA A 97 13.43 -8.19 5.70
CA ALA A 97 12.43 -7.19 5.30
C ALA A 97 11.36 -7.02 6.38
N ALA A 98 10.78 -8.12 6.88
CA ALA A 98 9.75 -8.09 7.93
C ALA A 98 10.27 -7.44 9.24
N LYS A 99 11.50 -7.72 9.64
CA LYS A 99 12.15 -7.12 10.83
C LYS A 99 12.43 -5.63 10.68
N SER A 100 12.55 -5.11 9.47
CA SER A 100 12.80 -3.68 9.22
C SER A 100 11.58 -2.79 9.47
N LEU A 101 10.38 -3.39 9.57
CA LEU A 101 9.16 -2.68 9.91
C LEU A 101 9.21 -2.14 11.36
N ARG A 102 8.92 -0.86 11.51
CA ARG A 102 8.79 -0.18 12.82
C ARG A 102 7.47 0.58 12.91
N ILE A 103 7.06 0.92 14.10
CA ILE A 103 5.93 1.82 14.32
C ILE A 103 6.27 3.20 13.73
N PRO A 104 5.33 3.88 13.05
CA PRO A 104 5.48 5.25 12.62
C PRO A 104 5.86 6.19 13.79
N ILE A 105 6.56 7.27 13.50
CA ILE A 105 6.95 8.25 14.51
C ILE A 105 5.72 8.92 15.15
N GLY A 106 4.63 9.07 14.37
CA GLY A 106 3.38 9.62 14.86
C GLY A 106 3.52 11.10 15.27
N SER A 107 4.30 11.87 14.55
CA SER A 107 4.52 13.29 14.81
C SER A 107 4.20 14.13 13.58
N THR A 108 3.60 15.29 13.79
CA THR A 108 3.33 16.25 12.70
C THR A 108 4.60 16.75 12.00
N SER A 109 5.75 16.70 12.68
CA SER A 109 7.05 17.02 12.06
C SER A 109 7.49 15.98 11.02
N ALA A 110 6.92 14.79 11.05
CA ALA A 110 7.17 13.73 10.08
C ALA A 110 6.17 13.76 8.90
N SER A 111 5.22 14.69 8.88
CA SER A 111 4.20 14.78 7.84
C SER A 111 4.84 15.01 6.45
N PRO A 112 4.53 14.20 5.45
CA PRO A 112 5.09 14.36 4.11
C PRO A 112 4.48 15.53 3.33
N PHE A 113 3.44 16.18 3.82
CA PHE A 113 2.60 17.15 3.10
C PHE A 113 2.03 16.64 1.76
N ASN A 114 2.75 15.82 1.02
CA ASN A 114 2.35 15.21 -0.24
C ASN A 114 3.01 13.82 -0.38
N PRO A 115 2.30 12.73 -0.06
CA PRO A 115 2.89 11.38 -0.10
C PRO A 115 3.17 10.87 -1.52
N TYR A 116 2.59 11.47 -2.55
CA TYR A 116 2.67 10.96 -3.93
C TYR A 116 4.03 11.21 -4.58
N VAL A 117 4.77 12.22 -4.12
CA VAL A 117 6.15 12.47 -4.57
C VAL A 117 7.05 11.30 -4.16
N GLU A 118 6.95 10.86 -2.91
CA GLU A 118 7.73 9.74 -2.39
C GLU A 118 7.27 8.40 -2.97
N VAL A 119 5.98 8.25 -3.30
CA VAL A 119 5.48 7.08 -4.04
C VAL A 119 6.12 7.00 -5.43
N ILE A 120 6.24 8.11 -6.16
CA ILE A 120 6.97 8.17 -7.44
C ILE A 120 8.45 7.78 -7.25
N ASP A 121 9.08 8.26 -6.19
CA ASP A 121 10.49 7.94 -5.90
C ASP A 121 10.68 6.46 -5.54
N ALA A 122 9.71 5.86 -4.87
CA ALA A 122 9.69 4.41 -4.63
C ALA A 122 9.53 3.63 -5.94
N MET A 123 8.64 4.06 -6.83
CA MET A 123 8.44 3.43 -8.15
C MET A 123 9.73 3.38 -8.97
N LYS A 124 10.57 4.41 -8.89
CA LYS A 124 11.86 4.46 -9.59
C LYS A 124 12.90 3.47 -9.07
N LYS A 125 12.68 2.87 -7.88
CA LYS A 125 13.59 1.89 -7.29
C LYS A 125 13.33 0.47 -7.75
N PHE A 126 12.19 0.21 -8.40
CA PHE A 126 11.95 -1.06 -9.07
C PHE A 126 12.89 -1.20 -10.28
N LYS A 127 13.47 -2.37 -10.41
CA LYS A 127 14.26 -2.70 -11.60
C LYS A 127 13.31 -3.02 -12.75
N ASP A 128 13.65 -2.56 -13.95
CA ASP A 128 12.86 -2.83 -15.16
C ASP A 128 13.06 -4.28 -15.67
N GLU A 129 13.97 -5.04 -15.05
CA GLU A 129 14.35 -6.39 -15.43
C GLU A 129 13.70 -7.41 -14.52
N GLY A 130 12.90 -8.30 -15.08
CA GLY A 130 12.34 -9.44 -14.36
C GLY A 130 10.93 -9.81 -14.81
N THR A 131 10.56 -11.07 -14.54
CA THR A 131 9.23 -11.62 -14.80
C THR A 131 8.28 -11.42 -13.63
N ASN A 132 8.78 -11.01 -12.45
CA ASN A 132 7.98 -10.82 -11.25
C ASN A 132 6.99 -9.67 -11.42
N GLN A 133 5.82 -9.83 -10.84
CA GLN A 133 4.86 -8.74 -10.73
C GLN A 133 5.40 -7.65 -9.80
N ASN A 134 5.14 -6.38 -10.12
CA ASN A 134 5.55 -5.25 -9.31
C ASN A 134 4.36 -4.66 -8.58
N ALA A 135 4.46 -4.50 -7.26
CA ALA A 135 3.41 -3.89 -6.47
C ALA A 135 3.96 -2.95 -5.38
N ILE A 136 3.15 -1.97 -5.02
CA ILE A 136 3.34 -1.13 -3.84
C ILE A 136 2.21 -1.42 -2.87
N LEU A 137 2.56 -1.65 -1.60
CA LEU A 137 1.66 -1.60 -0.47
C LEU A 137 1.85 -0.24 0.22
N LEU A 138 0.90 0.66 0.03
CA LEU A 138 0.93 2.02 0.57
C LEU A 138 0.04 2.12 1.83
N ILE A 139 0.62 2.39 2.98
CA ILE A 139 -0.09 2.67 4.24
C ILE A 139 0.01 4.17 4.50
N SER A 140 -1.08 4.91 4.30
CA SER A 140 -1.07 6.36 4.27
C SER A 140 -2.45 6.93 4.61
N ASP A 141 -2.51 8.21 4.98
CA ASP A 141 -3.76 8.95 5.03
C ASP A 141 -4.20 9.49 3.65
N GLY A 142 -3.33 9.42 2.65
CA GLY A 142 -3.59 9.78 1.26
C GLY A 142 -3.81 11.26 0.99
N LEU A 143 -3.63 12.13 1.99
CA LEU A 143 -3.92 13.55 1.88
C LEU A 143 -2.72 14.34 1.35
N ASP A 144 -2.91 15.08 0.28
CA ASP A 144 -1.96 16.09 -0.21
C ASP A 144 -2.32 17.46 0.35
N THR A 145 -1.46 18.01 1.19
CA THR A 145 -1.60 19.35 1.79
C THR A 145 -0.50 20.32 1.33
N SER A 146 0.28 19.95 0.32
CA SER A 146 1.43 20.76 -0.15
C SER A 146 1.03 22.17 -0.64
N ARG A 147 -0.22 22.35 -1.02
CA ARG A 147 -0.80 23.64 -1.44
C ARG A 147 -1.88 24.14 -0.49
N GLY A 148 -1.88 23.67 0.76
CA GLY A 148 -2.98 23.84 1.69
C GLY A 148 -4.11 22.82 1.45
N PHE A 149 -5.02 22.74 2.42
CA PHE A 149 -6.18 21.87 2.28
C PHE A 149 -7.27 22.60 1.48
N ASP A 150 -7.40 22.27 0.20
CA ASP A 150 -8.46 22.73 -0.66
C ASP A 150 -9.50 21.62 -0.86
N SER A 151 -10.69 21.84 -0.33
CA SER A 151 -11.82 20.92 -0.42
C SER A 151 -12.35 20.74 -1.84
N THR A 152 -12.01 21.60 -2.78
CA THR A 152 -12.49 21.53 -4.17
C THR A 152 -11.54 20.79 -5.10
N ALA A 153 -10.28 20.60 -4.69
CA ALA A 153 -9.22 20.02 -5.53
C ALA A 153 -8.66 18.68 -5.03
N ALA A 154 -9.17 18.16 -3.92
CA ALA A 154 -8.56 17.04 -3.14
C ALA A 154 -8.42 15.77 -3.94
N GLY A 155 -8.79 15.28 -4.82
CA GLY A 155 -8.52 14.01 -5.54
C GLY A 155 -7.77 14.22 -6.86
N HIS A 156 -7.44 15.46 -7.21
CA HIS A 156 -6.94 15.81 -8.54
C HIS A 156 -5.62 16.58 -8.51
N THR A 157 -4.82 16.37 -7.47
CA THR A 157 -3.51 17.01 -7.41
C THR A 157 -2.62 16.54 -8.55
N LEU A 158 -1.71 17.40 -8.97
CA LEU A 158 -0.83 17.13 -10.09
C LEU A 158 0.04 15.88 -9.84
N ASP A 159 0.45 15.68 -8.60
CA ASP A 159 1.38 14.63 -8.24
C ASP A 159 0.71 13.25 -8.15
N ILE A 160 -0.57 13.15 -7.78
CA ILE A 160 -1.29 11.88 -7.88
C ILE A 160 -1.43 11.45 -9.36
N ASN A 161 -1.68 12.39 -10.27
CA ASN A 161 -1.71 12.09 -11.71
C ASN A 161 -0.35 11.60 -12.22
N ARG A 162 0.73 12.20 -11.74
CA ARG A 162 2.09 11.77 -12.07
C ARG A 162 2.39 10.39 -11.50
N ALA A 163 1.99 10.10 -10.26
CA ALA A 163 2.16 8.80 -9.63
C ALA A 163 1.41 7.69 -10.40
N ILE A 164 0.15 7.95 -10.79
CA ILE A 164 -0.64 7.02 -11.61
C ILE A 164 0.05 6.77 -12.95
N LYS A 165 0.47 7.83 -13.64
CA LYS A 165 1.18 7.70 -14.92
C LYS A 165 2.48 6.89 -14.80
N GLU A 166 3.27 7.12 -13.76
CA GLU A 166 4.52 6.39 -13.53
C GLU A 166 4.24 4.93 -13.15
N GLY A 167 3.23 4.65 -12.32
CA GLY A 167 2.79 3.31 -11.99
C GLY A 167 2.41 2.50 -13.24
N ASN A 168 1.56 3.07 -14.08
CA ASN A 168 1.13 2.43 -15.32
C ASN A 168 2.30 2.22 -16.29
N LYS A 169 3.18 3.20 -16.45
CA LYS A 169 4.38 3.10 -17.29
C LYS A 169 5.28 1.94 -16.85
N ARG A 170 5.45 1.73 -15.54
CA ARG A 170 6.33 0.70 -14.96
C ARG A 170 5.59 -0.60 -14.62
N ARG A 171 4.30 -0.69 -14.93
CA ARG A 171 3.45 -1.84 -14.58
C ARG A 171 3.51 -2.16 -13.09
N ILE A 172 3.36 -1.14 -12.25
CA ILE A 172 3.34 -1.24 -10.80
C ILE A 172 1.92 -1.00 -10.33
N SER A 173 1.30 -2.01 -9.71
CA SER A 173 -0.01 -1.89 -9.07
C SER A 173 0.14 -1.32 -7.66
N VAL A 174 -0.70 -0.35 -7.30
CA VAL A 174 -0.71 0.24 -5.96
C VAL A 174 -1.88 -0.30 -5.16
N PHE A 175 -1.58 -0.96 -4.05
CA PHE A 175 -2.56 -1.37 -3.03
C PHE A 175 -2.43 -0.42 -1.86
N SER A 176 -3.54 0.22 -1.46
CA SER A 176 -3.51 1.24 -0.42
C SER A 176 -4.29 0.80 0.81
N PHE A 177 -3.73 1.03 1.99
CA PHE A 177 -4.43 0.96 3.27
C PHE A 177 -4.51 2.35 3.87
N TYR A 178 -5.73 2.81 4.09
CA TYR A 178 -5.96 4.07 4.76
C TYR A 178 -5.67 3.94 6.26
N ALA A 179 -4.87 4.85 6.76
CA ALA A 179 -4.68 5.07 8.18
C ALA A 179 -4.61 6.58 8.44
N PRO A 180 -5.33 7.12 9.45
CA PRO A 180 -5.30 8.55 9.73
C PRO A 180 -3.91 8.97 10.26
N SER A 181 -3.47 10.17 9.87
CA SER A 181 -2.29 10.81 10.45
C SER A 181 -2.65 11.48 11.78
N VAL A 182 -1.66 11.83 12.59
CA VAL A 182 -1.86 12.65 13.80
C VAL A 182 -2.26 14.10 13.49
N GLY A 183 -2.24 14.46 12.19
CA GLY A 183 -2.58 15.78 11.68
C GLY A 183 -4.07 15.96 11.39
N LEU A 184 -4.34 16.39 10.16
CA LEU A 184 -5.68 16.84 9.73
C LEU A 184 -6.67 15.68 9.62
N THR A 185 -6.25 14.52 9.13
CA THR A 185 -7.15 13.38 8.86
C THR A 185 -7.68 12.70 10.13
N SER A 186 -7.02 12.87 11.28
CA SER A 186 -7.55 12.41 12.58
C SER A 186 -8.61 13.35 13.17
N ARG A 187 -8.72 14.60 12.68
CA ARG A 187 -9.57 15.65 13.25
C ARG A 187 -10.68 16.10 12.33
N SER A 188 -10.56 15.86 11.01
CA SER A 188 -11.50 16.30 10.00
C SER A 188 -11.99 15.12 9.16
N ARG A 189 -13.29 14.82 9.25
CA ARG A 189 -13.92 13.78 8.42
C ARG A 189 -13.81 14.12 6.92
N LEU A 190 -13.86 15.41 6.60
CA LEU A 190 -13.72 15.87 5.23
C LEU A 190 -12.31 15.56 4.70
N ALA A 191 -11.27 15.90 5.46
CA ALA A 191 -9.89 15.56 5.09
C ALA A 191 -9.68 14.04 4.96
N ALA A 192 -10.23 13.26 5.89
CA ALA A 192 -10.19 11.80 5.83
C ALA A 192 -10.86 11.27 4.56
N SER A 193 -12.05 11.77 4.21
CA SER A 193 -12.76 11.39 2.99
C SER A 193 -11.96 11.72 1.72
N TYR A 194 -11.28 12.85 1.69
CA TYR A 194 -10.42 13.21 0.56
C TYR A 194 -9.19 12.32 0.44
N GLY A 195 -8.52 12.03 1.56
CA GLY A 195 -7.41 11.09 1.57
C GLY A 195 -7.82 9.70 1.06
N GLN A 196 -8.97 9.19 1.53
CA GLN A 196 -9.54 7.93 1.06
C GLN A 196 -9.85 7.96 -0.45
N SER A 197 -10.45 9.04 -0.94
CA SER A 197 -10.74 9.21 -2.36
C SER A 197 -9.47 9.20 -3.22
N SER A 198 -8.41 9.85 -2.74
CA SER A 198 -7.12 9.87 -3.42
C SER A 198 -6.45 8.49 -3.44
N LEU A 199 -6.50 7.76 -2.33
CA LEU A 199 -5.99 6.38 -2.26
C LEU A 199 -6.78 5.43 -3.15
N ASN A 200 -8.11 5.56 -3.16
CA ASN A 200 -8.95 4.77 -4.07
C ASN A 200 -8.54 5.01 -5.52
N ARG A 201 -8.40 6.26 -5.89
CA ARG A 201 -8.07 6.65 -7.25
C ARG A 201 -6.72 6.11 -7.71
N ILE A 202 -5.65 6.28 -6.93
CA ILE A 202 -4.32 5.76 -7.34
C ILE A 202 -4.33 4.23 -7.41
N SER A 203 -5.05 3.57 -6.51
CA SER A 203 -5.15 2.11 -6.53
C SER A 203 -5.92 1.62 -7.75
N ASP A 204 -7.11 2.13 -7.98
CA ASP A 204 -7.97 1.72 -9.11
C ASP A 204 -7.28 1.99 -10.46
N GLU A 205 -6.71 3.19 -10.64
CA GLU A 205 -6.10 3.57 -11.91
C GLU A 205 -4.74 2.89 -12.19
N THR A 206 -4.13 2.23 -11.18
CA THR A 206 -2.91 1.42 -11.35
C THR A 206 -3.17 -0.09 -11.30
N GLY A 207 -4.44 -0.51 -11.25
CA GLY A 207 -4.82 -1.92 -11.23
C GLY A 207 -4.65 -2.62 -9.88
N GLY A 208 -4.55 -1.87 -8.80
CA GLY A 208 -4.58 -2.36 -7.43
C GLY A 208 -5.95 -2.18 -6.78
N ARG A 209 -5.96 -2.07 -5.45
CA ARG A 209 -7.18 -1.85 -4.65
C ARG A 209 -6.86 -1.03 -3.41
N ALA A 210 -7.82 -0.18 -3.00
CA ALA A 210 -7.75 0.54 -1.74
C ALA A 210 -8.62 -0.12 -0.67
N PHE A 211 -8.12 -0.13 0.57
CA PHE A 211 -8.78 -0.69 1.73
C PHE A 211 -8.96 0.42 2.77
N PHE A 212 -10.21 0.64 3.20
CA PHE A 212 -10.56 1.67 4.16
C PHE A 212 -11.09 1.04 5.42
N GLN A 213 -10.67 1.58 6.55
CA GLN A 213 -11.34 1.32 7.81
C GLN A 213 -12.54 2.26 7.90
N GLY A 214 -13.69 1.75 8.30
CA GLY A 214 -14.90 2.57 8.47
C GLY A 214 -14.68 3.74 9.43
N THR A 215 -15.61 4.68 9.46
CA THR A 215 -15.56 5.94 10.22
C THR A 215 -15.37 5.79 11.74
N THR A 216 -15.37 4.57 12.27
CA THR A 216 -15.17 4.22 13.68
C THR A 216 -13.75 3.75 14.01
N GLY A 217 -12.80 3.84 13.07
CA GLY A 217 -11.40 3.44 13.30
C GLY A 217 -11.15 1.93 13.31
N PHE A 218 -12.14 1.11 12.98
CA PHE A 218 -12.00 -0.34 12.89
C PHE A 218 -12.49 -0.85 11.53
N VAL A 219 -11.67 -1.69 10.90
CA VAL A 219 -12.10 -2.43 9.71
C VAL A 219 -13.08 -3.52 10.14
N THR A 220 -14.29 -3.47 9.66
CA THR A 220 -15.16 -4.64 9.61
C THR A 220 -15.12 -5.18 8.19
N PHE A 221 -14.38 -6.26 7.98
CA PHE A 221 -14.34 -6.99 6.70
C PHE A 221 -15.49 -8.00 6.62
N ASP A 222 -16.72 -7.57 6.89
CA ASP A 222 -17.87 -8.48 6.90
C ASP A 222 -18.64 -8.53 5.57
N SER A 223 -18.13 -7.94 4.49
CA SER A 223 -18.89 -7.90 3.25
C SER A 223 -18.05 -7.81 1.97
N TYR A 224 -17.16 -8.80 1.76
CA TYR A 224 -16.72 -9.08 0.36
C TYR A 224 -16.24 -10.51 0.23
#